data_d8a139944168fba9e4d24164863bf801
#
_entry.id   d8a139944168fba9e4d24164863bf801
#
_cell.length_a   1.000
_cell.length_b   1.000
_cell.length_c   1.000
_cell.angle_alpha   90.00
_cell.angle_beta   90.00
_cell.angle_gamma   90.00
#
_symmetry.space_group_name_H-M   'P 1'
#
loop_
_entity.id
_entity.type
_entity.pdbx_description
1 polymer ?
#
loop_
_entity_poly.entity_id
_entity_poly.type
_entity_poly.pdbx_seq_one_letter_code
_entity_poly.pdbx_strand_id
1 'polypeptide(L)'
;MKIEKKIWKIWSTHPTNDRKGYRLTELLAKGSLLVARKELNRAYEIFSQIILADPSWFEAWNKRATVLYMMGKYEYSQKDINQVLKLEKRHFGALSGQGLVQTELKNYEKAINSYKKVQKIYPSMQAPKVMISHLKELIKGQSI
;
A
#
# COMPACT_ATOMS: atom_id res chain seq x y z
N MET A 1 -4.39 -5.44 -21.48
CA MET A 1 -4.17 -4.92 -20.12
C MET A 1 -3.12 -5.77 -19.42
N LYS A 2 -2.13 -5.14 -18.80
CA LYS A 2 -1.09 -5.84 -18.04
C LYS A 2 -1.69 -6.54 -16.82
N ILE A 3 -1.08 -7.66 -16.40
CA ILE A 3 -1.54 -8.45 -15.24
C ILE A 3 -1.67 -7.57 -14.00
N GLU A 4 -0.71 -6.69 -13.77
CA GLU A 4 -0.71 -5.75 -12.64
C GLU A 4 -1.98 -4.90 -12.59
N LYS A 5 -2.37 -4.31 -13.73
CA LYS A 5 -3.59 -3.49 -13.82
C LYS A 5 -4.85 -4.30 -13.55
N LYS A 6 -4.88 -5.57 -14.01
CA LYS A 6 -6.01 -6.48 -13.75
C LYS A 6 -6.13 -6.77 -12.25
N ILE A 7 -5.02 -7.02 -11.58
CA ILE A 7 -5.02 -7.28 -10.14
C ILE A 7 -5.52 -6.06 -9.38
N TRP A 8 -5.03 -4.86 -9.71
CA TRP A 8 -5.49 -3.62 -9.08
C TRP A 8 -6.99 -3.41 -9.28
N LYS A 9 -7.50 -3.70 -10.46
CA LYS A 9 -8.92 -3.58 -10.74
C LYS A 9 -9.73 -4.52 -9.86
N ILE A 10 -9.28 -5.77 -9.71
CA ILE A 10 -9.93 -6.75 -8.83
C ILE A 10 -9.90 -6.28 -7.38
N TRP A 11 -8.74 -5.86 -6.89
CA TRP A 11 -8.59 -5.42 -5.51
C TRP A 11 -9.41 -4.16 -5.20
N SER A 12 -9.56 -3.27 -6.18
CA SER A 12 -10.30 -2.02 -6.01
C SER A 12 -11.82 -2.19 -6.16
N THR A 13 -12.28 -3.41 -6.44
CA THR A 13 -13.70 -3.74 -6.51
C THR A 13 -14.04 -4.60 -5.30
N HIS A 14 -15.04 -4.18 -4.52
CA HIS A 14 -15.45 -4.95 -3.35
C HIS A 14 -15.89 -6.35 -3.78
N PRO A 15 -15.47 -7.42 -3.06
CA PRO A 15 -15.76 -8.79 -3.47
C PRO A 15 -17.24 -9.16 -3.38
N THR A 16 -18.03 -8.44 -2.57
CA THR A 16 -19.47 -8.70 -2.45
C THR A 16 -20.24 -7.96 -3.54
N ASN A 17 -20.98 -8.71 -4.36
CA ASN A 17 -21.72 -8.17 -5.50
C ASN A 17 -23.16 -7.81 -5.11
N ASP A 18 -23.31 -6.91 -4.13
CA ASP A 18 -24.59 -6.40 -3.65
C ASP A 18 -24.55 -4.88 -3.51
N ARG A 19 -25.65 -4.29 -3.01
CA ARG A 19 -25.72 -2.83 -2.83
C ARG A 19 -24.62 -2.29 -1.92
N LYS A 20 -24.33 -2.98 -0.84
CA LYS A 20 -23.28 -2.56 0.08
C LYS A 20 -21.90 -2.61 -0.59
N GLY A 21 -21.62 -3.68 -1.33
CA GLY A 21 -20.37 -3.83 -2.07
C GLY A 21 -20.18 -2.75 -3.11
N TYR A 22 -21.21 -2.43 -3.88
CA TYR A 22 -21.16 -1.33 -4.85
C TYR A 22 -20.90 0.01 -4.19
N ARG A 23 -21.57 0.27 -3.07
CA ARG A 23 -21.38 1.52 -2.33
C ARG A 23 -19.94 1.66 -1.82
N LEU A 24 -19.37 0.57 -1.28
CA LEU A 24 -17.99 0.59 -0.78
C LEU A 24 -16.99 0.78 -1.92
N THR A 25 -17.23 0.16 -3.08
CA THR A 25 -16.41 0.37 -4.27
C THR A 25 -16.45 1.84 -4.72
N GLU A 26 -17.62 2.46 -4.73
CA GLU A 26 -17.77 3.88 -5.07
C GLU A 26 -17.03 4.79 -4.07
N LEU A 27 -17.13 4.47 -2.78
CA LEU A 27 -16.40 5.22 -1.75
C LEU A 27 -14.89 5.09 -1.92
N LEU A 28 -14.39 3.90 -2.27
CA LEU A 28 -12.97 3.72 -2.54
C LEU A 28 -12.52 4.59 -3.70
N ALA A 29 -13.29 4.63 -4.77
CA ALA A 29 -13.00 5.47 -5.93
C ALA A 29 -13.00 6.95 -5.56
N LYS A 30 -13.96 7.38 -4.75
CA LYS A 30 -14.03 8.77 -4.24
C LYS A 30 -12.79 9.12 -3.42
N GLY A 31 -12.38 8.23 -2.50
CA GLY A 31 -11.18 8.43 -1.71
C GLY A 31 -9.93 8.52 -2.58
N SER A 32 -9.83 7.67 -3.60
CA SER A 32 -8.70 7.69 -4.53
C SER A 32 -8.62 9.00 -5.32
N LEU A 33 -9.77 9.55 -5.72
CA LEU A 33 -9.83 10.85 -6.38
C LEU A 33 -9.35 11.96 -5.45
N LEU A 34 -9.74 11.92 -4.18
CA LEU A 34 -9.29 12.88 -3.18
C LEU A 34 -7.76 12.82 -2.99
N VAL A 35 -7.18 11.62 -3.00
CA VAL A 35 -5.72 11.45 -2.95
C VAL A 35 -5.07 12.14 -4.15
N ALA A 36 -5.60 11.91 -5.36
CA ALA A 36 -5.08 12.53 -6.57
C ALA A 36 -5.11 14.07 -6.50
N ARG A 37 -6.08 14.62 -5.79
CA ARG A 37 -6.23 16.06 -5.57
C ARG A 37 -5.46 16.57 -4.36
N LYS A 38 -4.70 15.71 -3.69
CA LYS A 38 -3.95 16.02 -2.47
C LYS A 38 -4.84 16.44 -1.29
N GLU A 39 -6.10 16.08 -1.29
CA GLU A 39 -7.02 16.28 -0.18
C GLU A 39 -6.92 15.12 0.79
N LEU A 40 -5.77 15.01 1.45
CA LEU A 40 -5.37 13.82 2.22
C LEU A 40 -6.25 13.58 3.46
N ASN A 41 -6.63 14.64 4.18
CA ASN A 41 -7.48 14.49 5.36
C ASN A 41 -8.84 13.91 5.00
N ARG A 42 -9.44 14.39 3.92
CA ARG A 42 -10.72 13.88 3.43
C ARG A 42 -10.61 12.45 2.93
N ALA A 43 -9.53 12.13 2.21
CA ALA A 43 -9.27 10.78 1.75
C ALA A 43 -9.13 9.81 2.95
N TYR A 44 -8.39 10.20 3.96
CA TYR A 44 -8.24 9.42 5.19
C TYR A 44 -9.59 9.10 5.82
N GLU A 45 -10.48 10.09 5.92
CA GLU A 45 -11.81 9.89 6.48
C GLU A 45 -12.65 8.91 5.66
N ILE A 46 -12.61 9.03 4.33
CA ILE A 46 -13.34 8.14 3.43
C ILE A 46 -12.87 6.69 3.60
N PHE A 47 -11.55 6.46 3.57
CA PHE A 47 -11.01 5.11 3.74
C PHE A 47 -11.30 4.55 5.13
N SER A 48 -11.30 5.40 6.16
CA SER A 48 -11.63 5.00 7.52
C SER A 48 -13.11 4.55 7.63
N GLN A 49 -14.02 5.24 6.93
CA GLN A 49 -15.42 4.83 6.86
C GLN A 49 -15.58 3.46 6.22
N ILE A 50 -14.83 3.19 5.15
CA ILE A 50 -14.87 1.89 4.48
C ILE A 50 -14.38 0.79 5.42
N ILE A 51 -13.27 1.03 6.11
CA ILE A 51 -12.71 0.07 7.08
C ILE A 51 -13.71 -0.23 8.19
N LEU A 52 -14.41 0.79 8.68
CA LEU A 52 -15.43 0.62 9.71
C LEU A 52 -16.59 -0.23 9.20
N ALA A 53 -16.99 -0.03 7.96
CA ALA A 53 -18.10 -0.79 7.34
C ALA A 53 -17.72 -2.23 7.01
N ASP A 54 -16.46 -2.46 6.60
CA ASP A 54 -15.97 -3.80 6.28
C ASP A 54 -14.46 -3.90 6.53
N PRO A 55 -14.05 -4.25 7.74
CA PRO A 55 -12.63 -4.36 8.08
C PRO A 55 -11.91 -5.54 7.40
N SER A 56 -12.64 -6.42 6.70
CA SER A 56 -12.03 -7.54 5.97
C SER A 56 -11.57 -7.17 4.57
N TRP A 57 -11.96 -6.01 4.06
CA TRP A 57 -11.54 -5.58 2.72
C TRP A 57 -10.18 -4.91 2.79
N PHE A 58 -9.14 -5.69 2.46
CA PHE A 58 -7.74 -5.24 2.64
C PHE A 58 -7.38 -4.00 1.82
N GLU A 59 -8.02 -3.77 0.65
CA GLU A 59 -7.67 -2.63 -0.18
C GLU A 59 -7.98 -1.29 0.50
N ALA A 60 -9.01 -1.23 1.33
CA ALA A 60 -9.30 -0.02 2.10
C ALA A 60 -8.17 0.32 3.07
N TRP A 61 -7.61 -0.69 3.74
CA TRP A 61 -6.44 -0.51 4.61
C TRP A 61 -5.23 -0.07 3.79
N ASN A 62 -5.03 -0.67 2.61
CA ASN A 62 -3.90 -0.32 1.74
C ASN A 62 -3.99 1.15 1.27
N LYS A 63 -5.17 1.59 0.88
CA LYS A 63 -5.40 2.99 0.47
C LYS A 63 -5.15 3.95 1.62
N ARG A 64 -5.62 3.61 2.83
CA ARG A 64 -5.38 4.47 3.99
C ARG A 64 -3.89 4.50 4.36
N ALA A 65 -3.20 3.37 4.25
CA ALA A 65 -1.75 3.33 4.48
C ALA A 65 -1.01 4.27 3.55
N THR A 66 -1.41 4.32 2.28
CA THR A 66 -0.82 5.23 1.29
C THR A 66 -1.03 6.70 1.70
N VAL A 67 -2.23 7.04 2.13
CA VAL A 67 -2.54 8.40 2.61
C VAL A 67 -1.68 8.75 3.81
N LEU A 68 -1.58 7.85 4.78
CA LEU A 68 -0.76 8.06 5.98
C LEU A 68 0.71 8.26 5.62
N TYR A 69 1.22 7.49 4.66
CA TYR A 69 2.58 7.68 4.14
C TYR A 69 2.74 9.09 3.56
N MET A 70 1.81 9.53 2.72
CA MET A 70 1.84 10.86 2.10
C MET A 70 1.75 11.98 3.13
N MET A 71 1.12 11.74 4.27
CA MET A 71 1.02 12.68 5.39
C MET A 71 2.27 12.66 6.28
N GLY A 72 3.24 11.81 6.00
CA GLY A 72 4.44 11.65 6.82
C GLY A 72 4.21 10.83 8.10
N LYS A 73 3.06 10.17 8.22
CA LYS A 73 2.71 9.37 9.40
C LYS A 73 3.11 7.91 9.18
N TYR A 74 4.41 7.69 9.14
CA TYR A 74 4.99 6.42 8.71
C TYR A 74 4.65 5.24 9.62
N GLU A 75 4.67 5.44 10.92
CA GLU A 75 4.36 4.36 11.87
C GLU A 75 2.89 3.93 11.78
N TYR A 76 1.98 4.89 11.60
CA TYR A 76 0.56 4.59 11.39
C TYR A 76 0.35 3.89 10.04
N SER A 77 1.08 4.32 9.01
CA SER A 77 1.05 3.66 7.71
C SER A 77 1.46 2.19 7.85
N GLN A 78 2.54 1.91 8.60
CA GLN A 78 2.99 0.53 8.82
C GLN A 78 1.93 -0.32 9.53
N LYS A 79 1.20 0.26 10.47
CA LYS A 79 0.12 -0.47 11.16
C LYS A 79 -0.97 -0.91 10.17
N ASP A 80 -1.37 -0.02 9.26
CA ASP A 80 -2.35 -0.35 8.22
C ASP A 80 -1.81 -1.39 7.25
N ILE A 81 -0.54 -1.27 6.86
CA ILE A 81 0.14 -2.26 6.02
C ILE A 81 0.12 -3.65 6.69
N ASN A 82 0.36 -3.70 7.99
CA ASN A 82 0.31 -4.96 8.75
C ASN A 82 -1.07 -5.62 8.62
N GLN A 83 -2.15 -4.84 8.65
CA GLN A 83 -3.49 -5.36 8.45
C GLN A 83 -3.69 -5.89 7.03
N VAL A 84 -3.20 -5.17 6.02
CA VAL A 84 -3.25 -5.65 4.63
C VAL A 84 -2.56 -6.99 4.50
N LEU A 85 -1.34 -7.11 5.01
CA LEU A 85 -0.53 -8.32 4.88
C LEU A 85 -1.08 -9.50 5.69
N LYS A 86 -1.82 -9.20 6.76
CA LYS A 86 -2.54 -10.21 7.54
C LYS A 86 -3.70 -10.80 6.73
N LEU A 87 -4.39 -9.95 5.95
CA LEU A 87 -5.54 -10.35 5.13
C LEU A 87 -5.11 -10.91 3.78
N GLU A 88 -4.04 -10.38 3.19
CA GLU A 88 -3.48 -10.81 1.91
C GLU A 88 -1.96 -10.66 1.94
N LYS A 89 -1.27 -11.72 2.35
CA LYS A 89 0.19 -11.71 2.53
C LYS A 89 0.99 -11.48 1.24
N ARG A 90 0.38 -11.70 0.07
CA ARG A 90 1.01 -11.51 -1.24
C ARG A 90 0.64 -10.19 -1.89
N HIS A 91 0.11 -9.26 -1.13
CA HIS A 91 -0.26 -7.94 -1.65
C HIS A 91 1.00 -7.14 -1.98
N PHE A 92 1.41 -7.14 -3.25
CA PHE A 92 2.67 -6.51 -3.65
C PHE A 92 2.65 -4.99 -3.44
N GLY A 93 1.49 -4.35 -3.55
CA GLY A 93 1.36 -2.92 -3.27
C GLY A 93 1.67 -2.59 -1.82
N ALA A 94 1.15 -3.40 -0.88
CA ALA A 94 1.44 -3.22 0.55
C ALA A 94 2.90 -3.52 0.88
N LEU A 95 3.48 -4.55 0.25
CA LEU A 95 4.89 -4.87 0.43
C LEU A 95 5.80 -3.75 -0.10
N SER A 96 5.46 -3.17 -1.25
CA SER A 96 6.18 -2.02 -1.79
C SER A 96 6.02 -0.79 -0.87
N GLY A 97 4.80 -0.57 -0.38
CA GLY A 97 4.53 0.49 0.60
C GLY A 97 5.33 0.31 1.88
N GLN A 98 5.46 -0.93 2.37
CA GLN A 98 6.32 -1.24 3.52
C GLN A 98 7.77 -0.88 3.24
N GLY A 99 8.25 -1.17 2.03
CA GLY A 99 9.59 -0.76 1.61
C GLY A 99 9.78 0.74 1.70
N LEU A 100 8.81 1.51 1.21
CA LEU A 100 8.85 2.98 1.28
C LEU A 100 8.81 3.48 2.72
N VAL A 101 7.91 2.95 3.54
CA VAL A 101 7.76 3.34 4.95
C VAL A 101 9.04 3.04 5.72
N GLN A 102 9.58 1.85 5.58
CA GLN A 102 10.79 1.45 6.31
C GLN A 102 12.00 2.24 5.84
N THR A 103 12.04 2.66 4.58
CA THR A 103 13.09 3.56 4.07
C THR A 103 13.03 4.91 4.79
N GLU A 104 11.83 5.49 4.93
CA GLU A 104 11.67 6.77 5.63
C GLU A 104 12.01 6.66 7.12
N LEU A 105 11.73 5.51 7.73
CA LEU A 105 12.08 5.22 9.12
C LEU A 105 13.55 4.82 9.26
N LYS A 106 14.31 4.79 8.18
CA LYS A 106 15.74 4.43 8.12
C LYS A 106 16.02 2.98 8.52
N ASN A 107 15.03 2.12 8.42
CA ASN A 107 15.16 0.67 8.62
C ASN A 107 15.45 0.01 7.27
N TYR A 108 16.61 0.27 6.71
CA TYR A 108 16.97 -0.09 5.33
C TYR A 108 16.97 -1.59 5.08
N GLU A 109 17.41 -2.38 6.05
CA GLU A 109 17.39 -3.86 5.92
C GLU A 109 15.96 -4.39 5.79
N LYS A 110 15.04 -3.87 6.60
CA LYS A 110 13.61 -4.23 6.52
C LYS A 110 13.03 -3.82 5.18
N ALA A 111 13.40 -2.64 4.69
CA ALA A 111 12.95 -2.15 3.39
C ALA A 111 13.43 -3.07 2.27
N ILE A 112 14.69 -3.47 2.28
CA ILE A 112 15.25 -4.41 1.30
C ILE A 112 14.49 -5.73 1.32
N ASN A 113 14.22 -6.27 2.51
CA ASN A 113 13.50 -7.53 2.64
C ASN A 113 12.10 -7.44 2.06
N SER A 114 11.40 -6.31 2.24
CA SER A 114 10.08 -6.08 1.66
C SER A 114 10.13 -6.07 0.14
N TYR A 115 11.09 -5.35 -0.44
CA TYR A 115 11.24 -5.31 -1.91
C TYR A 115 11.64 -6.66 -2.50
N LYS A 116 12.44 -7.45 -1.78
CA LYS A 116 12.78 -8.81 -2.21
C LYS A 116 11.53 -9.70 -2.28
N LYS A 117 10.60 -9.52 -1.34
CA LYS A 117 9.31 -10.24 -1.39
C LYS A 117 8.50 -9.85 -2.62
N VAL A 118 8.50 -8.57 -2.98
CA VAL A 118 7.84 -8.10 -4.21
C VAL A 118 8.46 -8.76 -5.44
N GLN A 119 9.78 -8.83 -5.51
CA GLN A 119 10.49 -9.49 -6.61
C GLN A 119 10.10 -10.95 -6.76
N LYS A 120 9.88 -11.65 -5.64
CA LYS A 120 9.45 -13.05 -5.66
C LYS A 120 8.04 -13.20 -6.24
N ILE A 121 7.15 -12.28 -5.91
CA ILE A 121 5.75 -12.32 -6.34
C ILE A 121 5.62 -11.85 -7.79
N TYR A 122 6.39 -10.82 -8.16
CA TYR A 122 6.28 -10.19 -9.47
C TYR A 122 7.68 -9.91 -10.05
N PRO A 123 8.38 -10.95 -10.54
CA PRO A 123 9.79 -10.82 -10.96
C PRO A 123 10.06 -9.82 -12.07
N SER A 124 9.06 -9.53 -12.92
CA SER A 124 9.24 -8.60 -14.04
C SER A 124 9.14 -7.13 -13.63
N MET A 125 8.74 -6.83 -12.38
CA MET A 125 8.67 -5.46 -11.91
C MET A 125 10.07 -4.91 -11.64
N GLN A 126 10.40 -3.78 -12.26
CA GLN A 126 11.76 -3.20 -12.17
C GLN A 126 12.00 -2.37 -10.90
N ALA A 127 10.95 -1.73 -10.39
CA ALA A 127 11.07 -0.82 -9.25
C ALA A 127 11.76 -1.44 -8.03
N PRO A 128 11.42 -2.68 -7.60
CA PRO A 128 12.10 -3.27 -6.44
C PRO A 128 13.60 -3.41 -6.61
N LYS A 129 14.04 -3.78 -7.82
CA LYS A 129 15.47 -3.93 -8.11
C LYS A 129 16.23 -2.61 -7.93
N VAL A 130 15.66 -1.53 -8.46
CA VAL A 130 16.23 -0.19 -8.34
C VAL A 130 16.30 0.24 -6.87
N MET A 131 15.20 0.03 -6.13
CA MET A 131 15.14 0.42 -4.73
C MET A 131 16.13 -0.35 -3.86
N ILE A 132 16.28 -1.65 -4.10
CA ILE A 132 17.25 -2.49 -3.37
C ILE A 132 18.67 -1.97 -3.59
N SER A 133 19.03 -1.66 -4.83
CA SER A 133 20.35 -1.12 -5.14
C SER A 133 20.61 0.21 -4.42
N HIS A 134 19.63 1.10 -4.45
CA HIS A 134 19.71 2.39 -3.77
C HIS A 134 19.88 2.22 -2.25
N LEU A 135 19.10 1.32 -1.65
CA LEU A 135 19.18 1.06 -0.22
C LEU A 135 20.52 0.46 0.21
N LYS A 136 21.10 -0.41 -0.61
CA LYS A 136 22.42 -0.97 -0.36
C LYS A 136 23.49 0.12 -0.34
N GLU A 137 23.38 1.11 -1.23
CA GLU A 137 24.30 2.25 -1.24
C GLU A 137 24.14 3.12 0.01
N LEU A 138 22.90 3.32 0.48
CA LEU A 138 22.64 4.06 1.71
C LEU A 138 23.26 3.36 2.93
N ILE A 139 23.18 2.04 3.00
CA ILE A 139 23.79 1.25 4.07
C ILE A 139 25.30 1.43 4.07
N LYS A 140 25.94 1.38 2.89
CA LYS A 140 27.40 1.63 2.77
C LYS A 140 27.77 3.01 3.29
N GLY A 141 26.97 4.04 2.98
CA GLY A 141 27.19 5.39 3.47
C GLY A 141 27.15 5.49 4.99
N GLN A 142 26.32 4.69 5.65
CA GLN A 142 26.24 4.65 7.11
C GLN A 142 27.46 4.00 7.77
N SER A 143 28.17 3.16 7.02
CA SER A 143 29.35 2.43 7.56
C SER A 143 30.60 3.29 7.68
N ILE A 144 30.56 4.50 7.16
CA ILE A 144 31.65 5.47 7.21
C ILE A 144 31.47 6.38 8.43
#